data_5e1879c64c46e163e215956d57088098
#
_entry.id   5e1879c64c46e163e215956d57088098
#
_cell.length_a   1.000
_cell.length_b   1.000
_cell.length_c   1.000
_cell.angle_alpha   90.00
_cell.angle_beta   90.00
_cell.angle_gamma   90.00
#
_symmetry.space_group_name_H-M   'P 1'
#
loop_
_entity.id
_entity.type
_entity.pdbx_description
1 polymer ?
#
loop_
_entity_poly.entity_id
_entity_poly.type
_entity_poly.pdbx_seq_one_letter_code
_entity_poly.pdbx_strand_id
1 'polypeptide(L)'
;MLAPASANVIGKIAHGIADDMLTTTIMACKCKKIVAPAMNTNMFENPIVQDNLKVLEHYNYEVISPAVGYLACGDTGAGKMPEPELLLEYILREIAREKDMKGLHVLVTAGPTQESVDPVRYITNHSTGKMGYAIAKVCMQRGADVTLVTGPTSIEKPHFVNVVPITTAREMFEEVTGRAEEQDIIIKAAAVADYRPRYVLSLIHI
;
A
#
# COMPACT_ATOMS: atom_id res chain seq x y z
N MET A 1 -5.31 -4.78 17.01
CA MET A 1 -3.89 -4.48 16.69
C MET A 1 -3.07 -4.45 17.97
N LEU A 2 -1.85 -4.96 17.91
CA LEU A 2 -0.85 -4.88 18.98
C LEU A 2 0.31 -3.99 18.48
N ALA A 3 0.42 -2.78 19.01
CA ALA A 3 1.40 -1.77 18.61
C ALA A 3 1.76 -0.89 19.83
N PRO A 4 3.01 -0.93 20.30
CA PRO A 4 4.11 -1.80 19.86
C PRO A 4 4.02 -3.23 20.37
N ALA A 5 4.60 -4.19 19.65
CA ALA A 5 4.81 -5.56 20.09
C ALA A 5 6.30 -5.78 20.38
N SER A 6 6.64 -6.00 21.66
CA SER A 6 8.01 -6.32 22.05
C SER A 6 8.36 -7.79 21.76
N ALA A 7 9.66 -8.12 21.70
CA ALA A 7 10.13 -9.50 21.52
C ALA A 7 9.53 -10.47 22.55
N ASN A 8 9.38 -10.01 23.81
CA ASN A 8 8.78 -10.82 24.86
C ASN A 8 7.32 -11.18 24.54
N VAL A 9 6.51 -10.19 24.13
CA VAL A 9 5.09 -10.43 23.81
C VAL A 9 4.96 -11.30 22.56
N ILE A 10 5.78 -11.07 21.53
CA ILE A 10 5.83 -11.90 20.32
C ILE A 10 6.15 -13.34 20.67
N GLY A 11 7.18 -13.57 21.50
CA GLY A 11 7.56 -14.90 21.93
C GLY A 11 6.45 -15.60 22.72
N LYS A 12 5.79 -14.90 23.66
CA LYS A 12 4.67 -15.47 24.42
C LYS A 12 3.52 -15.90 23.50
N ILE A 13 3.08 -15.01 22.59
CA ILE A 13 1.97 -15.30 21.69
C ILE A 13 2.31 -16.47 20.75
N ALA A 14 3.53 -16.49 20.20
CA ALA A 14 3.98 -17.53 19.28
C ALA A 14 3.97 -18.94 19.94
N HIS A 15 4.20 -19.00 21.25
CA HIS A 15 4.24 -20.26 22.01
C HIS A 15 2.97 -20.52 22.85
N GLY A 16 1.93 -19.70 22.67
CA GLY A 16 0.66 -19.91 23.36
C GLY A 16 0.70 -19.62 24.86
N ILE A 17 1.61 -18.77 25.32
CA ILE A 17 1.72 -18.38 26.74
C ILE A 17 0.74 -17.23 27.01
N ALA A 18 -0.15 -17.43 27.97
CA ALA A 18 -1.20 -16.49 28.36
C ALA A 18 -1.15 -16.28 29.89
N ASP A 19 -0.07 -15.62 30.33
CA ASP A 19 0.24 -15.38 31.76
C ASP A 19 -0.11 -13.94 32.21
N ASP A 20 -0.66 -13.13 31.30
CA ASP A 20 -1.14 -11.80 31.58
C ASP A 20 -2.45 -11.49 30.81
N MET A 21 -3.11 -10.36 31.14
CA MET A 21 -4.37 -9.98 30.52
C MET A 21 -4.26 -9.78 29.01
N LEU A 22 -3.15 -9.21 28.53
CA LEU A 22 -2.93 -8.96 27.10
C LEU A 22 -2.84 -10.27 26.32
N THR A 23 -1.97 -11.15 26.73
CA THR A 23 -1.71 -12.44 26.05
C THR A 23 -2.93 -13.36 26.16
N THR A 24 -3.63 -13.37 27.29
CA THR A 24 -4.90 -14.08 27.45
C THR A 24 -5.97 -13.56 26.51
N THR A 25 -6.11 -12.22 26.40
CA THR A 25 -7.10 -11.61 25.50
C THR A 25 -6.80 -11.96 24.04
N ILE A 26 -5.54 -11.84 23.61
CA ILE A 26 -5.14 -12.14 22.23
C ILE A 26 -5.41 -13.62 21.91
N MET A 27 -5.15 -14.53 22.84
CA MET A 27 -5.38 -15.95 22.64
C MET A 27 -6.89 -16.28 22.56
N ALA A 28 -7.73 -15.60 23.31
CA ALA A 28 -9.18 -15.79 23.30
C ALA A 28 -9.87 -15.13 22.07
N CYS A 29 -9.24 -14.12 21.45
CA CYS A 29 -9.83 -13.40 20.32
C CYS A 29 -9.89 -14.25 19.04
N LYS A 30 -11.05 -14.22 18.36
CA LYS A 30 -11.25 -14.82 17.03
C LYS A 30 -11.08 -13.85 15.86
N CYS A 31 -10.98 -12.54 16.14
CA CYS A 31 -10.83 -11.51 15.12
C CYS A 31 -9.45 -11.55 14.45
N LYS A 32 -9.31 -10.87 13.32
CA LYS A 32 -8.01 -10.62 12.67
C LYS A 32 -7.05 -9.97 13.65
N LYS A 33 -5.83 -10.47 13.70
CA LYS A 33 -4.79 -9.98 14.60
C LYS A 33 -3.68 -9.33 13.78
N ILE A 34 -3.32 -8.12 14.15
CA ILE A 34 -2.27 -7.32 13.48
C ILE A 34 -1.22 -6.99 14.54
N VAL A 35 0.04 -7.24 14.22
CA VAL A 35 1.17 -7.08 15.13
C VAL A 35 2.19 -6.13 14.52
N ALA A 36 2.53 -5.06 15.22
CA ALA A 36 3.57 -4.11 14.85
C ALA A 36 4.79 -4.28 15.78
N PRO A 37 5.81 -5.04 15.39
CA PRO A 37 7.01 -5.22 16.17
C PRO A 37 7.72 -3.89 16.40
N ALA A 38 8.20 -3.67 17.65
CA ALA A 38 9.08 -2.54 17.96
C ALA A 38 10.04 -2.93 19.06
N MET A 39 11.33 -2.88 18.76
CA MET A 39 12.41 -3.29 19.67
C MET A 39 13.77 -2.79 19.15
N ASN A 40 14.83 -3.01 19.93
CA ASN A 40 16.20 -2.81 19.47
C ASN A 40 16.50 -3.64 18.20
N THR A 41 17.34 -3.13 17.29
CA THR A 41 17.69 -3.77 16.03
C THR A 41 18.24 -5.18 16.23
N ASN A 42 19.19 -5.37 17.15
CA ASN A 42 19.77 -6.67 17.43
C ASN A 42 18.74 -7.68 17.96
N MET A 43 17.73 -7.20 18.70
CA MET A 43 16.61 -8.04 19.15
C MET A 43 15.72 -8.42 17.97
N PHE A 44 15.43 -7.46 17.07
CA PHE A 44 14.61 -7.71 15.90
C PHE A 44 15.28 -8.69 14.93
N GLU A 45 16.58 -8.52 14.70
CA GLU A 45 17.37 -9.40 13.80
C GLU A 45 17.72 -10.76 14.43
N ASN A 46 17.44 -10.94 15.72
CA ASN A 46 17.71 -12.22 16.39
C ASN A 46 16.90 -13.35 15.71
N PRO A 47 17.56 -14.46 15.31
CA PRO A 47 16.88 -15.57 14.61
C PRO A 47 15.66 -16.12 15.37
N ILE A 48 15.71 -16.18 16.70
CA ILE A 48 14.59 -16.66 17.53
C ILE A 48 13.38 -15.72 17.36
N VAL A 49 13.60 -14.42 17.34
CA VAL A 49 12.50 -13.43 17.14
C VAL A 49 11.95 -13.53 15.73
N GLN A 50 12.81 -13.68 14.72
CA GLN A 50 12.40 -13.86 13.33
C GLN A 50 11.58 -15.15 13.15
N ASP A 51 11.97 -16.23 13.79
CA ASP A 51 11.21 -17.50 13.74
C ASP A 51 9.86 -17.36 14.46
N ASN A 52 9.80 -16.67 15.60
CA ASN A 52 8.54 -16.37 16.28
C ASN A 52 7.60 -15.54 15.42
N LEU A 53 8.11 -14.57 14.65
CA LEU A 53 7.30 -13.77 13.71
C LEU A 53 6.72 -14.67 12.61
N LYS A 54 7.51 -15.58 12.02
CA LYS A 54 7.02 -16.55 11.03
C LYS A 54 5.96 -17.47 11.60
N VAL A 55 6.09 -17.89 12.87
CA VAL A 55 5.06 -18.66 13.57
C VAL A 55 3.75 -17.87 13.66
N LEU A 56 3.82 -16.59 14.01
CA LEU A 56 2.61 -15.74 14.01
C LEU A 56 1.98 -15.63 12.63
N GLU A 57 2.76 -15.42 11.59
CA GLU A 57 2.28 -15.36 10.18
C GLU A 57 1.61 -16.68 9.77
N HIS A 58 2.21 -17.83 10.13
CA HIS A 58 1.63 -19.15 9.88
C HIS A 58 0.22 -19.30 10.51
N TYR A 59 0.00 -18.70 11.69
CA TYR A 59 -1.30 -18.66 12.36
C TYR A 59 -2.18 -17.44 11.95
N ASN A 60 -1.96 -16.87 10.76
CA ASN A 60 -2.74 -15.77 10.17
C ASN A 60 -2.72 -14.46 10.98
N TYR A 61 -1.69 -14.23 11.78
CA TYR A 61 -1.41 -12.89 12.26
C TYR A 61 -0.79 -12.08 11.12
N GLU A 62 -1.18 -10.86 10.99
CA GLU A 62 -0.54 -9.94 10.08
C GLU A 62 0.58 -9.20 10.79
N VAL A 63 1.81 -9.43 10.36
CA VAL A 63 3.00 -8.79 10.91
C VAL A 63 3.36 -7.58 10.05
N ILE A 64 3.32 -6.39 10.67
CA ILE A 64 3.76 -5.16 10.01
C ILE A 64 5.27 -5.06 10.15
N SER A 65 5.98 -4.92 9.03
CA SER A 65 7.43 -4.69 9.08
C SER A 65 7.77 -3.41 9.84
N PRO A 66 8.71 -3.44 10.80
CA PRO A 66 9.12 -2.25 11.51
C PRO A 66 9.79 -1.24 10.56
N ALA A 67 9.68 0.03 10.88
CA ALA A 67 10.37 1.09 10.18
C ALA A 67 11.88 1.04 10.46
N VAL A 68 12.66 1.57 9.53
CA VAL A 68 14.10 1.78 9.71
C VAL A 68 14.32 3.23 10.14
N GLY A 69 15.13 3.44 11.16
CA GLY A 69 15.42 4.79 11.65
C GLY A 69 16.14 4.81 12.98
N TYR A 70 16.22 6.00 13.56
CA TYR A 70 16.83 6.20 14.89
C TYR A 70 15.90 5.63 15.97
N LEU A 71 16.47 4.79 16.82
CA LEU A 71 15.79 4.11 17.92
C LEU A 71 16.03 4.82 19.26
N ALA A 72 15.14 4.61 20.21
CA ALA A 72 15.25 5.18 21.56
C ALA A 72 16.51 4.76 22.31
N CYS A 73 17.13 3.63 21.92
CA CYS A 73 18.40 3.17 22.49
C CYS A 73 19.65 3.83 21.89
N GLY A 74 19.48 4.77 20.93
CA GLY A 74 20.59 5.47 20.28
C GLY A 74 21.14 4.81 19.02
N ASP A 75 20.65 3.61 18.67
CA ASP A 75 21.03 2.90 17.45
C ASP A 75 20.21 3.35 16.25
N THR A 76 20.70 3.08 15.04
CA THR A 76 19.97 3.27 13.79
C THR A 76 19.82 1.92 13.12
N GLY A 77 18.57 1.53 12.79
CA GLY A 77 18.32 0.24 12.14
C GLY A 77 16.83 -0.10 12.09
N ALA A 78 16.53 -1.34 11.72
CA ALA A 78 15.18 -1.89 11.76
C ALA A 78 14.74 -2.12 13.22
N GLY A 79 13.49 -1.83 13.54
CA GLY A 79 12.94 -2.02 14.89
C GLY A 79 12.13 -0.84 15.41
N LYS A 80 12.08 0.27 14.66
CA LYS A 80 11.20 1.40 14.98
C LYS A 80 9.75 1.02 14.67
N MET A 81 8.83 1.36 15.58
CA MET A 81 7.39 1.26 15.30
C MET A 81 7.05 2.12 14.07
N PRO A 82 6.27 1.60 13.11
CA PRO A 82 5.79 2.41 11.98
C PRO A 82 5.01 3.64 12.46
N GLU A 83 4.93 4.66 11.63
CA GLU A 83 4.20 5.88 11.95
C GLU A 83 2.71 5.56 12.20
N PRO A 84 2.05 6.28 13.13
CA PRO A 84 0.66 6.01 13.52
C PRO A 84 -0.33 6.04 12.34
N GLU A 85 -0.06 6.89 11.35
CA GLU A 85 -0.86 7.03 10.13
C GLU A 85 -0.88 5.72 9.33
N LEU A 86 0.27 5.06 9.17
CA LEU A 86 0.36 3.77 8.52
C LEU A 86 -0.36 2.68 9.32
N LEU A 87 -0.20 2.66 10.64
CA LEU A 87 -0.91 1.72 11.50
C LEU A 87 -2.44 1.89 11.41
N LEU A 88 -2.90 3.13 11.29
CA LEU A 88 -4.32 3.44 11.06
C LEU A 88 -4.80 2.88 9.71
N GLU A 89 -4.02 3.00 8.64
CA GLU A 89 -4.39 2.43 7.32
C GLU A 89 -4.54 0.90 7.38
N TYR A 90 -3.69 0.19 8.15
CA TYR A 90 -3.85 -1.25 8.39
C TYR A 90 -5.16 -1.57 9.12
N ILE A 91 -5.53 -0.77 10.12
CA ILE A 91 -6.81 -0.94 10.84
C ILE A 91 -7.99 -0.66 9.90
N LEU A 92 -7.96 0.48 9.20
CA LEU A 92 -9.04 0.88 8.29
C LEU A 92 -9.22 -0.11 7.14
N ARG A 93 -8.14 -0.68 6.63
CA ARG A 93 -8.23 -1.74 5.64
C ARG A 93 -9.07 -2.91 6.15
N GLU A 94 -9.02 -3.26 7.43
CA GLU A 94 -9.78 -4.38 7.97
C GLU A 94 -11.24 -4.01 8.35
N ILE A 95 -11.48 -2.82 8.91
CA ILE A 95 -12.78 -2.51 9.54
C ILE A 95 -13.63 -1.45 8.85
N ALA A 96 -13.06 -0.65 7.91
CA ALA A 96 -13.77 0.49 7.35
C ALA A 96 -14.96 0.11 6.47
N ARG A 97 -14.93 -1.05 5.84
CA ARG A 97 -15.95 -1.52 4.88
C ARG A 97 -16.17 -3.02 4.98
N GLU A 98 -17.35 -3.48 4.57
CA GLU A 98 -17.60 -4.89 4.28
C GLU A 98 -16.68 -5.38 3.17
N LYS A 99 -16.27 -6.66 3.22
CA LYS A 99 -15.34 -7.27 2.26
C LYS A 99 -16.09 -7.93 1.08
N ASP A 100 -17.06 -7.21 0.54
CA ASP A 100 -17.94 -7.67 -0.54
C ASP A 100 -17.27 -7.73 -1.91
N MET A 101 -16.05 -7.18 -2.03
CA MET A 101 -15.21 -7.28 -3.24
C MET A 101 -14.02 -8.24 -3.06
N LYS A 102 -14.03 -9.08 -2.03
CA LYS A 102 -12.94 -10.02 -1.79
C LYS A 102 -12.76 -11.01 -2.94
N GLY A 103 -11.53 -11.10 -3.45
CA GLY A 103 -11.17 -11.98 -4.58
C GLY A 103 -11.43 -11.36 -5.95
N LEU A 104 -11.92 -10.12 -6.04
CA LEU A 104 -12.04 -9.38 -7.29
C LEU A 104 -10.77 -8.59 -7.59
N HIS A 105 -10.35 -8.61 -8.83
CA HIS A 105 -9.28 -7.79 -9.39
C HIS A 105 -9.88 -6.53 -10.02
N VAL A 106 -9.49 -5.36 -9.53
CA VAL A 106 -10.04 -4.07 -9.97
C VAL A 106 -8.94 -3.18 -10.50
N LEU A 107 -9.05 -2.77 -11.76
CA LEU A 107 -8.17 -1.77 -12.35
C LEU A 107 -8.85 -0.40 -12.35
N VAL A 108 -8.18 0.60 -11.80
CA VAL A 108 -8.66 1.98 -11.78
C VAL A 108 -7.67 2.86 -12.53
N THR A 109 -8.16 3.72 -13.44
CA THR A 109 -7.32 4.76 -14.04
C THR A 109 -7.51 6.09 -13.32
N ALA A 110 -6.44 6.87 -13.13
CA ALA A 110 -6.50 8.15 -12.42
C ALA A 110 -5.52 9.19 -12.97
N GLY A 111 -5.73 10.44 -12.58
CA GLY A 111 -4.86 11.54 -12.94
C GLY A 111 -4.97 11.98 -14.41
N PRO A 112 -4.22 13.03 -14.80
CA PRO A 112 -4.10 13.46 -16.18
C PRO A 112 -3.02 12.67 -16.91
N THR A 113 -3.09 12.60 -18.24
CA THR A 113 -1.92 12.30 -19.05
C THR A 113 -1.21 13.59 -19.48
N GLN A 114 0.05 13.47 -19.85
CA GLN A 114 0.90 14.57 -20.33
C GLN A 114 1.49 14.17 -21.68
N GLU A 115 1.17 14.99 -22.71
CA GLU A 115 1.63 14.76 -24.08
C GLU A 115 2.71 15.77 -24.43
N SER A 116 3.95 15.31 -24.53
CA SER A 116 5.09 16.21 -24.76
C SER A 116 5.01 16.90 -26.13
N VAL A 117 5.13 18.22 -26.13
CA VAL A 117 5.32 19.06 -27.34
C VAL A 117 6.80 19.14 -27.66
N ASP A 118 7.62 19.32 -26.66
CA ASP A 118 9.08 19.37 -26.69
C ASP A 118 9.64 18.88 -25.33
N PRO A 119 10.95 18.89 -25.09
CA PRO A 119 11.53 18.45 -23.83
C PRO A 119 11.09 19.25 -22.58
N VAL A 120 10.46 20.42 -22.77
CA VAL A 120 10.11 21.36 -21.68
C VAL A 120 8.60 21.48 -21.53
N ARG A 121 7.84 21.46 -22.63
CA ARG A 121 6.41 21.76 -22.66
C ARG A 121 5.59 20.52 -22.99
N TYR A 122 4.41 20.41 -22.37
CA TYR A 122 3.45 19.34 -22.63
C TYR A 122 2.00 19.85 -22.57
N ILE A 123 1.12 19.11 -23.21
CA ILE A 123 -0.33 19.31 -23.14
C ILE A 123 -0.86 18.36 -22.05
N THR A 124 -1.72 18.88 -21.19
CA THR A 124 -2.33 18.09 -20.12
C THR A 124 -3.71 18.63 -19.74
N ASN A 125 -4.50 17.83 -19.06
CA ASN A 125 -5.77 18.24 -18.48
C ASN A 125 -5.61 18.73 -17.03
N HIS A 126 -6.46 19.65 -16.59
CA HIS A 126 -6.53 20.10 -15.21
C HIS A 126 -7.18 19.06 -14.30
N SER A 127 -6.54 17.91 -14.12
CA SER A 127 -7.02 16.85 -13.25
C SER A 127 -6.06 16.64 -12.07
N THR A 128 -6.61 16.52 -10.88
CA THR A 128 -5.82 16.20 -9.68
C THR A 128 -5.72 14.71 -9.42
N GLY A 129 -6.54 13.87 -10.07
CA GLY A 129 -6.60 12.43 -9.82
C GLY A 129 -7.38 12.00 -8.57
N LYS A 130 -7.88 12.93 -7.75
CA LYS A 130 -8.53 12.64 -6.46
C LYS A 130 -9.64 11.60 -6.54
N MET A 131 -10.46 11.63 -7.58
CA MET A 131 -11.57 10.69 -7.73
C MET A 131 -11.07 9.26 -7.91
N GLY A 132 -10.15 9.01 -8.85
CA GLY A 132 -9.60 7.68 -9.10
C GLY A 132 -8.87 7.10 -7.88
N TYR A 133 -8.09 7.94 -7.18
CA TYR A 133 -7.42 7.56 -5.95
C TYR A 133 -8.42 7.19 -4.83
N ALA A 134 -9.50 7.95 -4.67
CA ALA A 134 -10.56 7.64 -3.71
C ALA A 134 -11.29 6.33 -4.05
N ILE A 135 -11.60 6.10 -5.33
CA ILE A 135 -12.20 4.86 -5.81
C ILE A 135 -11.28 3.67 -5.52
N ALA A 136 -10.00 3.77 -5.88
CA ALA A 136 -9.02 2.72 -5.62
C ALA A 136 -8.93 2.38 -4.12
N LYS A 137 -8.88 3.40 -3.25
CA LYS A 137 -8.87 3.22 -1.80
C LYS A 137 -10.14 2.52 -1.30
N VAL A 138 -11.31 2.90 -1.79
CA VAL A 138 -12.58 2.27 -1.39
C VAL A 138 -12.66 0.81 -1.86
N CYS A 139 -12.27 0.51 -3.10
CA CYS A 139 -12.23 -0.87 -3.61
C CYS A 139 -11.30 -1.75 -2.76
N MET A 140 -10.10 -1.25 -2.43
CA MET A 140 -9.14 -1.93 -1.55
C MET A 140 -9.74 -2.17 -0.15
N GLN A 141 -10.39 -1.16 0.45
CA GLN A 141 -11.06 -1.31 1.75
C GLN A 141 -12.21 -2.32 1.72
N ARG A 142 -12.86 -2.51 0.57
CA ARG A 142 -13.87 -3.55 0.32
C ARG A 142 -13.27 -4.93 0.03
N GLY A 143 -11.95 -5.06 0.03
CA GLY A 143 -11.23 -6.33 -0.06
C GLY A 143 -10.82 -6.73 -1.48
N ALA A 144 -10.95 -5.85 -2.47
CA ALA A 144 -10.46 -6.10 -3.82
C ALA A 144 -8.93 -6.03 -3.89
N ASP A 145 -8.36 -6.77 -4.84
CA ASP A 145 -6.99 -6.55 -5.31
C ASP A 145 -7.02 -5.43 -6.35
N VAL A 146 -6.37 -4.31 -6.04
CA VAL A 146 -6.53 -3.08 -6.82
C VAL A 146 -5.24 -2.69 -7.50
N THR A 147 -5.32 -2.50 -8.82
CA THR A 147 -4.28 -1.86 -9.63
C THR A 147 -4.73 -0.46 -10.04
N LEU A 148 -3.94 0.55 -9.68
CA LEU A 148 -4.16 1.96 -10.00
C LEU A 148 -3.16 2.41 -11.07
N VAL A 149 -3.62 2.55 -12.32
CA VAL A 149 -2.84 3.13 -13.41
C VAL A 149 -3.03 4.64 -13.38
N THR A 150 -1.97 5.39 -13.07
CA THR A 150 -2.10 6.84 -12.82
C THR A 150 -1.10 7.68 -13.56
N GLY A 151 -1.60 8.76 -14.16
CA GLY A 151 -0.79 9.86 -14.65
C GLY A 151 -0.15 10.66 -13.51
N PRO A 152 0.67 11.67 -13.81
CA PRO A 152 1.37 12.47 -12.80
C PRO A 152 0.38 13.21 -11.89
N THR A 153 0.50 12.99 -10.58
CA THR A 153 -0.27 13.68 -9.55
C THR A 153 0.62 14.00 -8.35
N SER A 154 0.20 14.97 -7.54
CA SER A 154 0.82 15.29 -6.25
C SER A 154 0.18 14.55 -5.07
N ILE A 155 -0.77 13.64 -5.33
CA ILE A 155 -1.44 12.88 -4.29
C ILE A 155 -0.53 11.76 -3.82
N GLU A 156 -0.45 11.56 -2.51
CA GLU A 156 0.24 10.43 -1.92
C GLU A 156 -0.35 9.10 -2.41
N LYS A 157 0.53 8.15 -2.72
CA LYS A 157 0.12 6.83 -3.20
C LYS A 157 -0.67 6.10 -2.12
N PRO A 158 -1.84 5.53 -2.44
CA PRO A 158 -2.61 4.79 -1.45
C PRO A 158 -1.87 3.52 -1.03
N HIS A 159 -1.88 3.23 0.28
CA HIS A 159 -1.37 1.98 0.79
C HIS A 159 -2.21 0.79 0.30
N PHE A 160 -1.57 -0.38 0.17
CA PHE A 160 -2.20 -1.65 -0.23
C PHE A 160 -2.82 -1.65 -1.63
N VAL A 161 -2.42 -0.74 -2.49
CA VAL A 161 -2.83 -0.65 -3.90
C VAL A 161 -1.59 -0.79 -4.77
N ASN A 162 -1.66 -1.62 -5.80
CA ASN A 162 -0.60 -1.70 -6.81
C ASN A 162 -0.64 -0.47 -7.71
N VAL A 163 0.31 0.46 -7.57
CA VAL A 163 0.34 1.72 -8.32
C VAL A 163 1.28 1.61 -9.51
N VAL A 164 0.72 1.74 -10.71
CA VAL A 164 1.43 1.75 -11.99
C VAL A 164 1.48 3.18 -12.52
N PRO A 165 2.62 3.88 -12.38
CA PRO A 165 2.76 5.24 -12.89
C PRO A 165 2.93 5.22 -14.41
N ILE A 166 2.24 6.14 -15.08
CA ILE A 166 2.38 6.40 -16.52
C ILE A 166 2.49 7.92 -16.75
N THR A 167 2.83 8.32 -17.95
CA THR A 167 2.91 9.72 -18.33
C THR A 167 1.95 10.04 -19.47
N THR A 168 1.94 9.24 -20.52
CA THR A 168 1.21 9.50 -21.76
C THR A 168 -0.08 8.68 -21.86
N ALA A 169 -1.00 9.14 -22.71
CA ALA A 169 -2.22 8.40 -23.06
C ALA A 169 -1.89 7.03 -23.67
N ARG A 170 -0.79 6.94 -24.42
CA ARG A 170 -0.33 5.70 -25.03
C ARG A 170 0.11 4.69 -23.97
N GLU A 171 0.94 5.12 -23.02
CA GLU A 171 1.35 4.28 -21.90
C GLU A 171 0.13 3.80 -21.10
N MET A 172 -0.84 4.70 -20.82
CA MET A 172 -2.07 4.31 -20.14
C MET A 172 -2.86 3.25 -20.93
N PHE A 173 -2.95 3.42 -22.25
CA PHE A 173 -3.62 2.43 -23.12
C PHE A 173 -2.90 1.07 -23.06
N GLU A 174 -1.57 1.04 -23.18
CA GLU A 174 -0.78 -0.19 -23.15
C GLU A 174 -0.91 -0.90 -21.79
N GLU A 175 -0.82 -0.17 -20.68
CA GLU A 175 -0.94 -0.74 -19.33
C GLU A 175 -2.35 -1.25 -19.02
N VAL A 176 -3.40 -0.54 -19.45
CA VAL A 176 -4.78 -0.96 -19.22
C VAL A 176 -5.15 -2.16 -20.10
N THR A 177 -4.81 -2.13 -21.39
CA THR A 177 -5.15 -3.23 -22.31
C THR A 177 -4.35 -4.50 -22.04
N GLY A 178 -3.06 -4.34 -21.66
CA GLY A 178 -2.22 -5.50 -21.31
C GLY A 178 -2.65 -6.24 -20.05
N ARG A 179 -3.45 -5.59 -19.18
CA ARG A 179 -3.95 -6.19 -17.93
C ARG A 179 -5.45 -6.51 -17.99
N ALA A 180 -6.16 -6.09 -19.04
CA ALA A 180 -7.62 -6.11 -19.07
C ALA A 180 -8.22 -7.51 -18.87
N GLU A 181 -7.58 -8.54 -19.43
CA GLU A 181 -8.07 -9.93 -19.35
C GLU A 181 -7.98 -10.52 -17.93
N GLU A 182 -7.12 -9.95 -17.07
CA GLU A 182 -6.92 -10.39 -15.68
C GLU A 182 -7.82 -9.63 -14.70
N GLN A 183 -8.62 -8.66 -15.18
CA GLN A 183 -9.45 -7.82 -14.32
C GLN A 183 -10.93 -8.19 -14.39
N ASP A 184 -11.55 -8.27 -13.22
CA ASP A 184 -13.00 -8.42 -13.11
C ASP A 184 -13.73 -7.09 -13.35
N ILE A 185 -13.12 -5.97 -12.95
CA ILE A 185 -13.71 -4.63 -13.04
C ILE A 185 -12.65 -3.62 -13.52
N ILE A 186 -13.01 -2.82 -14.51
CA ILE A 186 -12.18 -1.68 -14.97
C ILE A 186 -12.95 -0.38 -14.77
N ILE A 187 -12.39 0.55 -13.99
CA ILE A 187 -12.99 1.85 -13.69
C ILE A 187 -12.12 2.95 -14.29
N LYS A 188 -12.67 3.66 -15.27
CA LYS A 188 -11.97 4.74 -15.96
C LYS A 188 -12.30 6.08 -15.32
N ALA A 189 -11.37 6.65 -14.55
CA ALA A 189 -11.49 7.95 -13.90
C ALA A 189 -10.35 8.92 -14.25
N ALA A 190 -9.46 8.52 -15.16
CA ALA A 190 -8.39 9.37 -15.65
C ALA A 190 -8.89 10.46 -16.60
N ALA A 191 -8.23 11.60 -16.61
CA ALA A 191 -8.41 12.67 -17.60
C ALA A 191 -7.35 12.53 -18.70
N VAL A 192 -7.64 11.68 -19.67
CA VAL A 192 -6.75 11.40 -20.79
C VAL A 192 -6.77 12.57 -21.78
N ALA A 193 -5.61 12.99 -22.28
CA ALA A 193 -5.51 14.04 -23.28
C ALA A 193 -6.04 13.55 -24.65
N ASP A 194 -6.90 14.36 -25.27
CA ASP A 194 -7.50 14.07 -26.58
C ASP A 194 -6.56 14.39 -27.74
N TYR A 195 -5.58 15.28 -27.51
CA TYR A 195 -4.65 15.77 -28.50
C TYR A 195 -3.22 15.50 -28.10
N ARG A 196 -2.40 15.13 -29.08
CA ARG A 196 -0.95 15.03 -28.94
C ARG A 196 -0.26 15.51 -30.21
N PRO A 197 0.96 16.07 -30.09
CA PRO A 197 1.77 16.37 -31.27
C PRO A 197 2.06 15.11 -32.09
N ARG A 198 2.07 15.25 -33.41
CA ARG A 198 2.47 14.15 -34.31
C ARG A 198 3.95 13.79 -34.12
N TYR A 199 4.78 14.81 -33.86
CA TYR A 199 6.21 14.68 -33.61
C TYR A 199 6.57 15.53 -32.40
N VAL A 200 7.37 15.01 -31.50
CA VAL A 200 7.98 15.77 -30.41
C VAL A 200 9.14 16.55 -30.98
N LEU A 201 9.11 17.88 -30.84
CA LEU A 201 10.14 18.78 -31.36
C LEU A 201 11.36 18.83 -30.43
N SER A 202 12.53 19.06 -30.99
CA SER A 202 13.70 19.46 -30.19
C SER A 202 13.69 20.96 -29.93
N LEU A 203 14.38 21.42 -28.87
CA LEU A 203 14.47 22.86 -28.55
C LEU A 203 15.15 23.68 -29.66
N ILE A 204 15.88 23.05 -30.57
CA ILE A 204 16.54 23.73 -31.73
C ILE A 204 15.52 24.14 -32.80
N HIS A 205 14.34 23.51 -32.82
CA HIS A 205 13.31 23.76 -33.83
C HIS A 205 12.22 24.75 -33.38
N ILE A 206 12.40 25.37 -32.21
CA ILE A 206 11.44 26.34 -31.65
C ILE A 206 11.94 27.74 -31.81
#